data_b7eb5da15cdd87ae190b9980ad6f9b02
#
_entry.id   b7eb5da15cdd87ae190b9980ad6f9b02
#
_cell.length_a   1.000
_cell.length_b   1.000
_cell.length_c   1.000
_cell.angle_alpha   90.00
_cell.angle_beta   90.00
_cell.angle_gamma   90.00
#
_symmetry.space_group_name_H-M   'P 1'
#
loop_
_entity.id
_entity.type
_entity.pdbx_description
1 polymer ?
#
loop_
_entity_poly.entity_id
_entity_poly.type
_entity_poly.pdbx_seq_one_letter_code
_entity_poly.pdbx_strand_id
1 'polypeptide(L)' 'MAHPQLGDLLVSSGVISQEQLGQALARQKETKKRLGEELIDDGIITEQQL' A
#
# COMPACT_ATOMS: atom_id res chain seq x y z
N MET A 1 -0.18 -21.69 -4.62
CA MET A 1 0.66 -20.53 -4.98
C MET A 1 0.07 -19.28 -4.38
N ALA A 2 0.89 -18.50 -3.70
CA ALA A 2 0.42 -17.26 -3.12
C ALA A 2 0.29 -16.20 -4.22
N HIS A 3 -0.81 -15.48 -4.21
CA HIS A 3 -0.94 -14.32 -5.10
C HIS A 3 -0.08 -13.19 -4.56
N PRO A 4 0.62 -12.43 -5.43
CA PRO A 4 1.35 -11.26 -4.95
C PRO A 4 0.37 -10.26 -4.36
N GLN A 5 0.72 -9.76 -3.20
CA GLN A 5 -0.08 -8.73 -2.57
C GLN A 5 0.17 -7.39 -3.25
N LEU A 6 -0.84 -6.54 -3.24
CA LEU A 6 -0.73 -5.21 -3.86
C LEU A 6 0.47 -4.44 -3.32
N GLY A 7 0.69 -4.49 -2.01
CA GLY A 7 1.83 -3.80 -1.41
C GLY A 7 3.16 -4.26 -1.96
N ASP A 8 3.32 -5.58 -2.13
CA ASP A 8 4.55 -6.13 -2.69
C ASP A 8 4.77 -5.67 -4.12
N LEU A 9 3.71 -5.63 -4.92
CA LEU A 9 3.79 -5.15 -6.29
C LEU A 9 4.21 -3.68 -6.34
N LEU A 10 3.66 -2.86 -5.47
CA LEU A 10 3.99 -1.44 -5.42
C LEU A 10 5.44 -1.22 -5.01
N VAL A 11 5.93 -1.99 -4.05
CA VAL A 11 7.33 -1.92 -3.65
C VAL A 11 8.25 -2.37 -4.79
N SER A 12 7.91 -3.48 -5.43
CA SER A 12 8.73 -4.02 -6.53
C SER A 12 8.81 -3.07 -7.71
N SER A 13 7.74 -2.35 -7.98
CA SER A 13 7.70 -1.38 -9.09
C SER A 13 8.32 -0.03 -8.72
N GLY A 14 8.69 0.16 -7.46
CA GLY A 14 9.31 1.40 -7.01
C GLY A 14 8.33 2.54 -6.73
N VAL A 15 7.02 2.25 -6.69
CA VAL A 15 6.01 3.26 -6.40
C VAL A 15 6.06 3.68 -4.94
N ILE A 16 6.29 2.72 -4.04
CA ILE A 16 6.43 2.98 -2.61
C ILE A 16 7.65 2.25 -2.07
N SER A 17 8.13 2.65 -0.90
CA SER A 17 9.20 1.96 -0.19
C SER A 17 8.61 0.92 0.77
N GLN A 18 9.45 -0.01 1.24
CA GLN A 18 9.03 -0.97 2.24
C GLN A 18 8.64 -0.30 3.55
N GLU A 19 9.30 0.78 3.89
CA GLU A 19 8.97 1.56 5.07
C GLU A 19 7.57 2.14 4.97
N GLN A 20 7.25 2.72 3.80
CA GLN A 20 5.91 3.24 3.55
C GLN A 20 4.86 2.14 3.59
N LEU A 21 5.17 0.99 3.03
CA LEU A 21 4.26 -0.16 3.08
C LEU A 21 4.01 -0.58 4.53
N GLY A 22 5.06 -0.66 5.34
CA GLY A 22 4.92 -1.03 6.75
C GLY A 22 4.02 -0.07 7.52
N GLN A 23 4.18 1.22 7.28
CA GLN A 23 3.34 2.24 7.91
C GLN A 23 1.89 2.11 7.48
N ALA A 24 1.66 1.89 6.18
CA ALA A 24 0.31 1.72 5.67
C ALA A 24 -0.37 0.47 6.24
N LEU A 25 0.37 -0.62 6.35
CA LEU A 25 -0.16 -1.84 6.95
C LEU A 25 -0.54 -1.66 8.41
N ALA A 26 0.28 -0.91 9.16
CA ALA A 26 -0.03 -0.61 10.56
C ALA A 26 -1.32 0.21 10.68
N ARG A 27 -1.50 1.21 9.82
CA ARG A 27 -2.71 2.01 9.81
C ARG A 27 -3.92 1.20 9.35
N GLN A 28 -3.73 0.31 8.40
CA GLN A 28 -4.80 -0.54 7.89
C GLN A 28 -5.45 -1.37 8.99
N LYS A 29 -4.67 -1.81 9.96
CA LYS A 29 -5.19 -2.57 11.10
C LYS A 29 -6.18 -1.75 11.92
N GLU A 30 -5.97 -0.44 11.99
CA GLU A 30 -6.83 0.45 12.75
C GLU A 30 -8.04 0.90 11.92
N THR A 31 -7.81 1.28 10.67
CA THR A 31 -8.86 1.85 9.81
C THR A 31 -9.70 0.80 9.12
N LYS A 32 -9.14 -0.40 8.94
CA LYS A 32 -9.76 -1.53 8.22
C LYS A 32 -10.07 -1.20 6.76
N LYS A 33 -9.40 -0.22 6.21
CA LYS A 33 -9.50 0.11 4.79
C LYS A 33 -8.65 -0.85 3.98
N ARG A 34 -8.93 -0.91 2.68
CA ARG A 34 -8.07 -1.65 1.77
C ARG A 34 -6.73 -0.95 1.67
N LEU A 35 -5.67 -1.72 1.42
CA LEU A 35 -4.32 -1.17 1.38
C LEU A 35 -4.21 -0.05 0.35
N GLY A 36 -4.79 -0.23 -0.85
CA GLY A 36 -4.75 0.81 -1.87
C GLY A 36 -5.41 2.10 -1.41
N GLU A 37 -6.56 2.01 -0.75
CA GLU A 37 -7.25 3.17 -0.22
C GLU A 37 -6.44 3.86 0.87
N GLU A 38 -5.81 3.07 1.73
CA GLU A 38 -4.97 3.61 2.80
C GLU A 38 -3.79 4.39 2.22
N LEU A 39 -3.15 3.86 1.19
CA LEU A 39 -2.03 4.52 0.54
C LEU A 39 -2.45 5.82 -0.14
N ILE A 40 -3.62 5.85 -0.74
CA ILE A 40 -4.16 7.07 -1.35
C ILE A 40 -4.47 8.11 -0.29
N ASP A 41 -5.11 7.71 0.80
CA ASP A 41 -5.46 8.61 1.89
C ASP A 41 -4.22 9.20 2.55
N ASP A 42 -3.15 8.42 2.65
CA ASP A 42 -1.88 8.87 3.22
C ASP A 42 -1.08 9.74 2.25
N GLY A 43 -1.55 9.85 0.99
CA GLY A 43 -0.85 10.64 -0.02
C GLY A 43 0.39 9.98 -0.58
N ILE A 44 0.54 8.67 -0.37
CA ILE A 44 1.71 7.93 -0.84
C ILE A 44 1.58 7.61 -2.32
N ILE A 45 0.37 7.25 -2.76
CA ILE A 45 0.08 6.99 -4.17
C ILE A 45 -1.18 7.73 -4.59
N THR A 46 -1.39 7.83 -5.89
CA THR A 46 -2.61 8.40 -6.46
C THR A 46 -3.49 7.29 -7.00
N GLU A 47 -4.76 7.62 -7.28
CA GLU A 47 -5.67 6.66 -7.87
C GLU A 47 -5.16 6.14 -9.22
N GLN A 48 -4.41 6.96 -9.95
CA GLN A 48 -3.83 6.57 -11.23
C GLN A 48 -2.74 5.52 -11.06
N GLN A 49 -2.04 5.53 -9.93
CA GLN A 49 -0.98 4.56 -9.64
C GLN A 49 -1.54 3.24 -9.13
N LEU A 50 -2.76 3.25 -8.68
CA LEU A 50 -3.41 2.05 -8.19
C LEU A 50 -3.97 1.27 -9.38
#